data_30cdb30aaa256ae289fdf690652c901f
#
_entry.id   30cdb30aaa256ae289fdf690652c901f
#
_cell.length_a   1.000
_cell.length_b   1.000
_cell.length_c   1.000
_cell.angle_alpha   90.00
_cell.angle_beta   90.00
_cell.angle_gamma   90.00
#
_symmetry.space_group_name_H-M   'P 1'
#
loop_
_entity.id
_entity.type
_entity.pdbx_description
1 polymer ?
#
loop_
_entity_poly.entity_id
_entity_poly.type
_entity_poly.pdbx_seq_one_letter_code
_entity_poly.pdbx_strand_id
1 'polypeptide(L)'
;MKHLMLGAAAIALLTACGQAKDKTDIAHATVAEPVANVANADGKYVTAEGLELSTPDTWGTWGINLANVKADVNPGDDFFAYVNGLWLDTFEIPSDRTRYSSFTLLAEKSEQRVRKIIEELAAAKPDPATLEGKVATIYNAYLDTDAIEAKGLTPAQPYLDRIKAIETREDLANVFAANGFTTPVGGWVDVDSKQTDQYIFYMTQTGLGMGDRDYYLVDNDKNTELRAAYKAMLASLLETAGYADGAAAADKVIALETEIAKAHWDRAVGRNRNLTYNKVSRDELVAMGGDFPAAALIDGFGLGDQANFVIRQVTPTAEEVAENGLDAEQLAKVSGGGVPGLLKVMQTAPMDQWKAYLAAHLLIDTSDVLPASIDNTVFEFYGKTLSGLEEQRERWKRGVDTVENSVGEAVGKVYAERYFPAE
;
A
#
# COMPACT_ATOMS: atom_id res chain seq x y z
N MET A 1 -5.90 -9.87 -41.91
CA MET A 1 -7.06 -8.98 -42.09
C MET A 1 -8.19 -9.47 -41.17
N LYS A 2 -8.16 -9.13 -39.87
CA LYS A 2 -9.26 -9.32 -38.90
C LYS A 2 -8.89 -8.57 -37.61
N HIS A 3 -8.80 -7.25 -37.69
CA HIS A 3 -8.80 -6.37 -36.50
C HIS A 3 -9.41 -5.04 -36.97
N LEU A 4 -10.73 -4.95 -36.95
CA LEU A 4 -11.46 -3.69 -37.00
C LEU A 4 -12.95 -3.99 -36.75
N MET A 5 -13.34 -4.10 -35.48
CA MET A 5 -14.75 -3.94 -35.05
C MET A 5 -14.85 -3.88 -33.50
N LEU A 6 -14.18 -2.91 -32.91
CA LEU A 6 -14.45 -2.52 -31.49
C LEU A 6 -14.48 -0.99 -31.30
N GLY A 7 -14.67 -0.24 -32.38
CA GLY A 7 -14.66 1.23 -32.34
C GLY A 7 -16.00 1.92 -32.56
N ALA A 8 -17.10 1.20 -32.80
CA ALA A 8 -18.35 1.81 -33.24
C ALA A 8 -19.41 2.01 -32.13
N ALA A 9 -19.26 1.41 -30.98
CA ALA A 9 -20.27 1.52 -29.91
C ALA A 9 -20.08 2.73 -28.97
N ALA A 10 -18.89 3.35 -28.95
CA ALA A 10 -18.61 4.48 -28.07
C ALA A 10 -18.97 5.86 -28.66
N ILE A 11 -19.22 5.96 -29.97
CA ILE A 11 -19.50 7.24 -30.66
C ILE A 11 -21.00 7.55 -30.71
N ALA A 12 -21.88 6.58 -30.54
CA ALA A 12 -23.32 6.82 -30.58
C ALA A 12 -23.90 7.44 -29.31
N LEU A 13 -23.15 7.48 -28.19
CA LEU A 13 -23.62 8.06 -26.90
C LEU A 13 -23.29 9.56 -26.74
N LEU A 14 -22.47 10.15 -27.60
CA LEU A 14 -22.09 11.57 -27.53
C LEU A 14 -22.89 12.50 -28.44
N THR A 15 -23.78 11.96 -29.31
CA THR A 15 -24.63 12.79 -30.20
C THR A 15 -26.05 13.03 -29.69
N ALA A 16 -26.42 12.44 -28.54
CA ALA A 16 -27.76 12.64 -27.97
C ALA A 16 -27.88 13.80 -26.98
N CYS A 17 -26.82 14.55 -26.68
CA CYS A 17 -26.85 15.68 -25.72
C CYS A 17 -26.94 17.04 -26.36
N GLY A 18 -27.30 17.17 -27.62
CA GLY A 18 -27.21 18.41 -28.37
C GLY A 18 -28.48 18.96 -28.97
N GLN A 19 -29.69 18.68 -28.46
CA GLN A 19 -30.91 19.44 -28.81
C GLN A 19 -32.05 19.12 -27.82
N ALA A 20 -32.12 19.85 -26.72
CA ALA A 20 -33.35 19.95 -25.93
C ALA A 20 -33.68 21.41 -25.70
N LYS A 21 -34.47 21.95 -26.60
CA LYS A 21 -35.35 23.08 -26.33
C LYS A 21 -36.77 22.52 -26.36
N ASP A 22 -37.29 22.13 -25.20
CA ASP A 22 -38.63 22.41 -24.70
C ASP A 22 -38.83 21.66 -23.38
N LYS A 23 -39.19 22.44 -22.37
CA LYS A 23 -39.46 21.95 -21.02
C LYS A 23 -40.92 21.49 -20.93
N THR A 24 -41.30 20.36 -21.41
CA THR A 24 -42.62 19.78 -21.05
C THR A 24 -42.86 18.33 -21.54
N ASP A 25 -41.84 17.51 -21.77
CA ASP A 25 -42.09 16.07 -21.91
C ASP A 25 -40.86 15.31 -21.40
N ILE A 26 -40.71 15.26 -20.07
CA ILE A 26 -40.00 14.16 -19.47
C ILE A 26 -41.01 12.99 -19.45
N ALA A 27 -41.13 12.35 -20.61
CA ALA A 27 -41.66 10.99 -20.60
C ALA A 27 -40.83 10.21 -19.61
N HIS A 28 -41.48 9.67 -18.58
CA HIS A 28 -40.88 8.67 -17.70
C HIS A 28 -40.25 7.63 -18.62
N ALA A 29 -38.91 7.63 -18.70
CA ALA A 29 -38.20 6.51 -19.24
C ALA A 29 -38.68 5.33 -18.40
N THR A 30 -39.48 4.48 -18.97
CA THR A 30 -39.79 3.18 -18.42
C THR A 30 -38.42 2.60 -18.15
N VAL A 31 -38.07 2.46 -16.87
CA VAL A 31 -36.92 1.67 -16.43
C VAL A 31 -37.12 0.35 -17.15
N ALA A 32 -36.24 0.05 -18.12
CA ALA A 32 -36.26 -1.23 -18.78
C ALA A 32 -36.25 -2.25 -17.62
N GLU A 33 -37.25 -3.12 -17.59
CA GLU A 33 -37.26 -4.20 -16.61
C GLU A 33 -35.85 -4.80 -16.62
N PRO A 34 -35.22 -4.97 -15.44
CA PRO A 34 -33.90 -5.55 -15.40
C PRO A 34 -33.99 -6.83 -16.20
N VAL A 35 -33.18 -6.95 -17.27
CA VAL A 35 -33.07 -8.20 -18.02
C VAL A 35 -32.66 -9.20 -16.95
N ALA A 36 -33.66 -9.99 -16.50
CA ALA A 36 -33.39 -11.05 -15.54
C ALA A 36 -32.34 -11.92 -16.21
N ASN A 37 -31.13 -11.94 -15.65
CA ASN A 37 -30.11 -12.89 -16.03
C ASN A 37 -30.68 -14.28 -15.70
N VAL A 38 -31.41 -14.87 -16.65
CA VAL A 38 -32.00 -16.16 -16.50
C VAL A 38 -30.89 -17.17 -16.63
N ALA A 39 -30.32 -17.58 -15.48
CA ALA A 39 -29.65 -18.88 -15.49
C ALA A 39 -30.69 -19.90 -16.01
N ASN A 40 -30.31 -20.69 -17.01
CA ASN A 40 -31.12 -21.80 -17.42
C ASN A 40 -31.29 -22.79 -16.24
N ALA A 41 -32.20 -23.78 -16.37
CA ALA A 41 -32.47 -24.74 -15.31
C ALA A 41 -31.24 -25.51 -14.79
N ASP A 42 -30.09 -25.42 -15.52
CA ASP A 42 -28.81 -26.07 -15.20
C ASP A 42 -27.80 -25.12 -14.53
N GLY A 43 -28.20 -23.89 -14.14
CA GLY A 43 -27.32 -22.92 -13.50
C GLY A 43 -26.26 -22.31 -14.42
N LYS A 44 -26.45 -22.36 -15.75
CA LYS A 44 -25.56 -21.77 -16.73
C LYS A 44 -26.12 -20.43 -17.24
N TYR A 45 -25.26 -19.46 -17.39
CA TYR A 45 -25.56 -18.19 -18.05
C TYR A 45 -25.25 -18.30 -19.53
N VAL A 46 -26.18 -17.90 -20.38
CA VAL A 46 -25.99 -17.87 -21.84
C VAL A 46 -25.88 -16.42 -22.28
N THR A 47 -24.79 -16.04 -22.90
CA THR A 47 -24.59 -14.67 -23.46
C THR A 47 -25.54 -14.45 -24.66
N ALA A 48 -25.70 -13.19 -25.07
CA ALA A 48 -26.47 -12.84 -26.26
C ALA A 48 -25.94 -13.51 -27.54
N GLU A 49 -24.67 -13.90 -27.57
CA GLU A 49 -24.00 -14.64 -28.63
C GLU A 49 -24.15 -16.17 -28.50
N GLY A 50 -24.88 -16.65 -27.47
CA GLY A 50 -25.13 -18.06 -27.26
C GLY A 50 -24.01 -18.82 -26.56
N LEU A 51 -23.03 -18.13 -25.94
CA LEU A 51 -21.96 -18.76 -25.18
C LEU A 51 -22.48 -19.14 -23.77
N GLU A 52 -22.45 -20.43 -23.46
CA GLU A 52 -22.75 -20.93 -22.13
C GLU A 52 -21.57 -20.69 -21.18
N LEU A 53 -21.77 -19.87 -20.16
CA LEU A 53 -20.81 -19.64 -19.10
C LEU A 53 -21.27 -20.33 -17.83
N SER A 54 -20.42 -21.13 -17.20
CA SER A 54 -20.68 -21.61 -15.85
C SER A 54 -20.64 -20.42 -14.90
N THR A 55 -21.75 -20.13 -14.22
CA THR A 55 -21.73 -19.24 -13.06
C THR A 55 -21.19 -20.05 -11.88
N PRO A 56 -20.00 -19.78 -11.36
CA PRO A 56 -19.58 -20.35 -10.10
C PRO A 56 -20.61 -19.93 -9.04
N ASP A 57 -21.05 -20.84 -8.18
CA ASP A 57 -21.98 -20.58 -7.06
C ASP A 57 -21.55 -19.39 -6.17
N THR A 58 -20.33 -18.92 -6.35
CA THR A 58 -19.68 -17.88 -5.55
C THR A 58 -19.73 -16.47 -6.14
N TRP A 59 -20.22 -16.27 -7.38
CA TRP A 59 -20.15 -14.94 -8.02
C TRP A 59 -21.39 -14.06 -7.77
N GLY A 60 -22.47 -14.63 -7.24
CA GLY A 60 -23.70 -13.91 -7.00
C GLY A 60 -24.41 -13.49 -8.29
N THR A 61 -25.39 -12.60 -8.15
CA THR A 61 -26.13 -12.03 -9.28
C THR A 61 -25.40 -10.83 -9.87
N TRP A 62 -25.44 -10.67 -11.19
CA TRP A 62 -24.93 -9.50 -11.88
C TRP A 62 -25.86 -8.30 -11.69
N GLY A 63 -25.27 -7.10 -11.61
CA GLY A 63 -25.98 -5.85 -11.57
C GLY A 63 -26.21 -5.30 -10.16
N ILE A 64 -27.23 -4.45 -10.02
CA ILE A 64 -27.60 -3.80 -8.77
C ILE A 64 -28.42 -4.78 -7.92
N ASN A 65 -28.02 -4.97 -6.67
CA ASN A 65 -28.83 -5.73 -5.73
C ASN A 65 -30.03 -4.88 -5.24
N LEU A 66 -31.18 -5.06 -5.86
CA LEU A 66 -32.40 -4.32 -5.53
C LEU A 66 -32.89 -4.56 -4.09
N ALA A 67 -32.49 -5.64 -3.44
CA ALA A 67 -32.81 -5.90 -2.03
C ALA A 67 -32.12 -4.89 -1.07
N ASN A 68 -31.12 -4.16 -1.52
CA ASN A 68 -30.46 -3.14 -0.72
C ASN A 68 -31.11 -1.75 -0.84
N VAL A 69 -32.04 -1.58 -1.80
CA VAL A 69 -32.67 -0.27 -2.09
C VAL A 69 -33.65 0.11 -1.00
N LYS A 70 -33.42 1.25 -0.37
CA LYS A 70 -34.31 1.86 0.63
C LYS A 70 -35.25 2.84 -0.05
N ALA A 71 -36.43 2.33 -0.49
CA ALA A 71 -37.36 3.05 -1.36
C ALA A 71 -38.02 4.30 -0.72
N ASP A 72 -37.97 4.44 0.59
CA ASP A 72 -38.45 5.60 1.34
C ASP A 72 -37.44 6.77 1.37
N VAL A 73 -36.21 6.58 0.90
CA VAL A 73 -35.21 7.64 0.72
C VAL A 73 -35.36 8.23 -0.68
N ASN A 74 -35.43 9.58 -0.77
CA ASN A 74 -35.47 10.22 -2.07
C ASN A 74 -34.06 10.21 -2.71
N PRO A 75 -33.88 9.60 -3.91
CA PRO A 75 -32.57 9.51 -4.55
C PRO A 75 -31.97 10.87 -4.93
N GLY A 76 -32.78 11.93 -5.00
CA GLY A 76 -32.30 13.29 -5.21
C GLY A 76 -31.67 13.95 -3.98
N ASP A 77 -32.00 13.45 -2.78
CA ASP A 77 -31.47 13.97 -1.52
C ASP A 77 -30.24 13.17 -1.07
N ASP A 78 -30.32 11.82 -1.10
CA ASP A 78 -29.22 10.94 -0.78
C ASP A 78 -29.27 9.66 -1.64
N PHE A 79 -28.55 9.69 -2.75
CA PHE A 79 -28.49 8.58 -3.68
C PHE A 79 -27.77 7.34 -3.07
N PHE A 80 -26.78 7.56 -2.22
CA PHE A 80 -26.04 6.46 -1.58
C PHE A 80 -26.94 5.72 -0.59
N ALA A 81 -27.64 6.43 0.28
CA ALA A 81 -28.61 5.85 1.19
C ALA A 81 -29.80 5.22 0.46
N TYR A 82 -30.26 5.80 -0.68
CA TYR A 82 -31.30 5.16 -1.51
C TYR A 82 -30.86 3.79 -2.01
N VAL A 83 -29.66 3.66 -2.59
CA VAL A 83 -29.21 2.39 -3.22
C VAL A 83 -28.77 1.36 -2.19
N ASN A 84 -28.20 1.76 -1.05
CA ASN A 84 -27.56 0.86 -0.09
C ASN A 84 -28.26 0.82 1.26
N GLY A 85 -29.34 1.58 1.48
CA GLY A 85 -29.87 1.88 2.81
C GLY A 85 -30.30 0.64 3.60
N LEU A 86 -30.98 -0.33 2.99
CA LEU A 86 -31.37 -1.56 3.70
C LEU A 86 -30.17 -2.42 4.12
N TRP A 87 -29.09 -2.40 3.32
CA TRP A 87 -27.85 -3.05 3.72
C TRP A 87 -27.15 -2.29 4.86
N LEU A 88 -27.11 -0.95 4.79
CA LEU A 88 -26.54 -0.12 5.85
C LEU A 88 -27.26 -0.27 7.20
N ASP A 89 -28.59 -0.45 7.18
CA ASP A 89 -29.40 -0.62 8.38
C ASP A 89 -29.15 -1.96 9.09
N THR A 90 -28.60 -2.95 8.42
CA THR A 90 -28.50 -4.34 8.91
C THR A 90 -27.11 -4.92 8.95
N PHE A 91 -26.15 -4.30 8.24
CA PHE A 91 -24.79 -4.81 8.16
C PHE A 91 -23.90 -4.24 9.26
N GLU A 92 -23.26 -5.12 10.02
CA GLU A 92 -22.25 -4.76 11.00
C GLU A 92 -20.86 -5.01 10.39
N ILE A 93 -19.99 -3.99 10.45
CA ILE A 93 -18.59 -4.13 9.97
C ILE A 93 -17.86 -5.07 10.94
N PRO A 94 -17.18 -6.12 10.45
CA PRO A 94 -16.38 -6.99 11.30
C PRO A 94 -15.32 -6.22 12.13
N SER A 95 -15.06 -6.65 13.35
CA SER A 95 -14.14 -6.02 14.31
C SER A 95 -12.69 -5.91 13.80
N ASP A 96 -12.30 -6.77 12.85
CA ASP A 96 -11.00 -6.75 12.18
C ASP A 96 -10.93 -5.81 10.97
N ARG A 97 -11.95 -4.92 10.79
CA ARG A 97 -12.05 -3.99 9.66
C ARG A 97 -12.59 -2.64 10.09
N THR A 98 -12.18 -1.58 9.39
CA THR A 98 -12.72 -0.21 9.59
C THR A 98 -13.67 0.22 8.47
N ARG A 99 -13.80 -0.58 7.42
CA ARG A 99 -14.67 -0.34 6.26
C ARG A 99 -15.05 -1.64 5.61
N TYR A 100 -16.22 -1.63 4.95
CA TYR A 100 -16.70 -2.77 4.18
C TYR A 100 -17.35 -2.31 2.87
N SER A 101 -17.20 -3.08 1.79
CA SER A 101 -17.76 -2.78 0.49
C SER A 101 -17.84 -4.04 -0.37
N SER A 102 -18.43 -3.92 -1.55
CA SER A 102 -18.45 -5.03 -2.53
C SER A 102 -17.04 -5.50 -2.90
N PHE A 103 -16.05 -4.58 -2.94
CA PHE A 103 -14.64 -4.96 -3.14
C PHE A 103 -14.09 -5.78 -1.99
N THR A 104 -14.48 -5.46 -0.75
CA THR A 104 -14.08 -6.24 0.44
C THR A 104 -14.62 -7.65 0.35
N LEU A 105 -15.91 -7.80 -0.02
CA LEU A 105 -16.54 -9.11 -0.21
C LEU A 105 -15.84 -9.94 -1.30
N LEU A 106 -15.45 -9.31 -2.42
CA LEU A 106 -14.70 -10.00 -3.49
C LEU A 106 -13.31 -10.41 -3.02
N ALA A 107 -12.62 -9.53 -2.30
CA ALA A 107 -11.30 -9.83 -1.73
C ALA A 107 -11.37 -11.01 -0.75
N GLU A 108 -12.38 -11.05 0.14
CA GLU A 108 -12.60 -12.17 1.07
C GLU A 108 -12.84 -13.51 0.35
N LYS A 109 -13.62 -13.50 -0.73
CA LYS A 109 -13.84 -14.69 -1.56
C LYS A 109 -12.54 -15.15 -2.24
N SER A 110 -11.72 -14.23 -2.72
CA SER A 110 -10.42 -14.55 -3.29
C SER A 110 -9.47 -15.11 -2.22
N GLU A 111 -9.38 -14.45 -1.06
CA GLU A 111 -8.58 -14.89 0.08
C GLU A 111 -8.94 -16.33 0.51
N GLN A 112 -10.22 -16.68 0.54
CA GLN A 112 -10.67 -18.04 0.87
C GLN A 112 -10.20 -19.09 -0.14
N ARG A 113 -10.18 -18.75 -1.44
CA ARG A 113 -9.66 -19.63 -2.49
C ARG A 113 -8.15 -19.81 -2.39
N VAL A 114 -7.45 -18.69 -2.18
CA VAL A 114 -5.99 -18.68 -1.95
C VAL A 114 -5.65 -19.47 -0.70
N ARG A 115 -6.36 -19.25 0.40
CA ARG A 115 -6.23 -20.05 1.63
C ARG A 115 -6.34 -21.54 1.35
N LYS A 116 -7.37 -21.96 0.62
CA LYS A 116 -7.58 -23.37 0.29
C LYS A 116 -6.41 -23.96 -0.48
N ILE A 117 -5.86 -23.23 -1.45
CA ILE A 117 -4.65 -23.64 -2.18
C ILE A 117 -3.48 -23.82 -1.23
N ILE A 118 -3.20 -22.82 -0.39
CA ILE A 118 -2.08 -22.81 0.54
C ILE A 118 -2.18 -23.97 1.55
N GLU A 119 -3.38 -24.17 2.14
CA GLU A 119 -3.62 -25.23 3.12
C GLU A 119 -3.47 -26.64 2.50
N GLU A 120 -3.95 -26.82 1.26
CA GLU A 120 -3.75 -28.10 0.54
C GLU A 120 -2.27 -28.36 0.22
N LEU A 121 -1.53 -27.34 -0.20
CA LEU A 121 -0.09 -27.45 -0.40
C LEU A 121 0.65 -27.73 0.91
N ALA A 122 0.29 -27.05 1.99
CA ALA A 122 0.88 -27.27 3.32
C ALA A 122 0.62 -28.68 3.83
N ALA A 123 -0.59 -29.23 3.61
CA ALA A 123 -0.93 -30.59 4.01
C ALA A 123 -0.22 -31.67 3.18
N ALA A 124 0.07 -31.41 1.92
CA ALA A 124 0.77 -32.33 1.01
C ALA A 124 2.26 -32.50 1.34
N LYS A 125 2.84 -31.56 2.11
CA LYS A 125 4.26 -31.57 2.53
C LYS A 125 5.21 -31.75 1.35
N PRO A 126 5.15 -30.92 0.31
CA PRO A 126 6.02 -31.01 -0.85
C PRO A 126 7.48 -30.75 -0.47
N ASP A 127 8.41 -31.12 -1.36
CA ASP A 127 9.83 -30.83 -1.18
C ASP A 127 10.05 -29.33 -0.99
N PRO A 128 10.67 -28.86 0.11
CA PRO A 128 10.92 -27.44 0.36
C PRO A 128 11.71 -26.69 -0.74
N ALA A 129 12.41 -27.40 -1.59
CA ALA A 129 13.14 -26.82 -2.72
C ALA A 129 12.21 -26.41 -3.88
N THR A 130 11.01 -26.97 -3.95
CA THR A 130 10.01 -26.63 -5.00
C THR A 130 9.27 -25.32 -4.66
N LEU A 131 8.57 -24.74 -5.63
CA LEU A 131 7.73 -23.56 -5.40
C LEU A 131 6.61 -23.87 -4.40
N GLU A 132 5.95 -25.02 -4.57
CA GLU A 132 4.91 -25.52 -3.67
C GLU A 132 5.43 -25.74 -2.25
N GLY A 133 6.66 -26.25 -2.14
CA GLY A 133 7.35 -26.45 -0.85
C GLY A 133 7.68 -25.12 -0.17
N LYS A 134 8.06 -24.10 -0.90
CA LYS A 134 8.28 -22.75 -0.35
C LYS A 134 6.99 -22.16 0.19
N VAL A 135 5.87 -22.25 -0.55
CA VAL A 135 4.53 -21.81 -0.10
C VAL A 135 4.18 -22.51 1.23
N ALA A 136 4.28 -23.83 1.28
CA ALA A 136 4.00 -24.63 2.47
C ALA A 136 4.89 -24.26 3.66
N THR A 137 6.19 -24.07 3.41
CA THR A 137 7.17 -23.74 4.45
C THR A 137 6.90 -22.37 5.07
N ILE A 138 6.65 -21.32 4.24
CA ILE A 138 6.36 -19.97 4.72
C ILE A 138 5.08 -19.98 5.57
N TYR A 139 4.01 -20.58 5.07
CA TYR A 139 2.72 -20.63 5.78
C TYR A 139 2.82 -21.36 7.12
N ASN A 140 3.40 -22.56 7.13
CA ASN A 140 3.55 -23.34 8.35
C ASN A 140 4.47 -22.64 9.36
N ALA A 141 5.57 -22.04 8.92
CA ALA A 141 6.47 -21.30 9.79
C ALA A 141 5.80 -20.05 10.39
N TYR A 142 4.95 -19.37 9.63
CA TYR A 142 4.18 -18.23 10.13
C TYR A 142 3.13 -18.63 11.17
N LEU A 143 2.50 -19.79 11.00
CA LEU A 143 1.48 -20.27 11.95
C LEU A 143 2.08 -20.91 13.20
N ASP A 144 3.36 -21.29 13.20
CA ASP A 144 4.02 -21.92 14.34
C ASP A 144 4.44 -20.87 15.39
N THR A 145 3.43 -20.36 16.11
CA THR A 145 3.63 -19.33 17.15
C THR A 145 4.52 -19.83 18.29
N ASP A 146 4.49 -21.13 18.63
CA ASP A 146 5.33 -21.69 19.69
C ASP A 146 6.82 -21.63 19.29
N ALA A 147 7.13 -21.93 18.04
CA ALA A 147 8.50 -21.80 17.53
C ALA A 147 8.95 -20.33 17.43
N ILE A 148 8.05 -19.41 17.11
CA ILE A 148 8.32 -17.96 17.09
C ILE A 148 8.65 -17.48 18.50
N GLU A 149 7.80 -17.79 19.49
CA GLU A 149 8.05 -17.45 20.90
C GLU A 149 9.36 -18.02 21.41
N ALA A 150 9.64 -19.30 21.12
CA ALA A 150 10.87 -19.95 21.55
C ALA A 150 12.15 -19.31 20.97
N LYS A 151 12.08 -18.77 19.76
CA LYS A 151 13.21 -18.07 19.11
C LYS A 151 13.43 -16.66 19.64
N GLY A 152 12.38 -16.01 20.15
CA GLY A 152 12.44 -14.64 20.64
C GLY A 152 12.99 -13.68 19.57
N LEU A 153 13.95 -12.85 19.94
CA LEU A 153 14.60 -11.89 19.04
C LEU A 153 15.77 -12.48 18.23
N THR A 154 16.12 -13.75 18.43
CA THR A 154 17.29 -14.35 17.76
C THR A 154 17.29 -14.12 16.23
N PRO A 155 16.16 -14.22 15.49
CA PRO A 155 16.15 -13.95 14.06
C PRO A 155 16.40 -12.48 13.68
N ALA A 156 16.04 -11.54 14.53
CA ALA A 156 16.27 -10.10 14.31
C ALA A 156 17.67 -9.64 14.74
N GLN A 157 18.38 -10.44 15.58
CA GLN A 157 19.67 -10.06 16.14
C GLN A 157 20.74 -9.69 15.10
N PRO A 158 20.95 -10.43 14.00
CA PRO A 158 21.91 -10.06 12.98
C PRO A 158 21.65 -8.67 12.36
N TYR A 159 20.39 -8.28 12.21
CA TYR A 159 20.00 -6.97 11.71
C TYR A 159 20.26 -5.88 12.74
N LEU A 160 19.92 -6.13 14.01
CA LEU A 160 20.21 -5.21 15.12
C LEU A 160 21.73 -5.02 15.30
N ASP A 161 22.53 -6.07 15.16
CA ASP A 161 23.98 -5.99 15.24
C ASP A 161 24.56 -5.19 14.07
N ARG A 162 24.00 -5.34 12.85
CA ARG A 162 24.38 -4.52 11.70
C ARG A 162 24.06 -3.05 11.92
N ILE A 163 22.90 -2.71 12.52
CA ILE A 163 22.54 -1.33 12.89
C ILE A 163 23.57 -0.76 13.90
N LYS A 164 23.92 -1.53 14.93
CA LYS A 164 24.89 -1.12 15.94
C LYS A 164 26.26 -0.82 15.34
N ALA A 165 26.68 -1.57 14.32
CA ALA A 165 27.96 -1.44 13.64
C ALA A 165 28.08 -0.22 12.70
N ILE A 166 27.01 0.54 12.44
CA ILE A 166 27.07 1.75 11.60
C ILE A 166 27.94 2.80 12.27
N GLU A 167 29.04 3.21 11.66
CA GLU A 167 29.94 4.26 12.16
C GLU A 167 30.00 5.48 11.22
N THR A 168 29.88 5.23 9.91
CA THR A 168 30.01 6.25 8.86
C THR A 168 28.72 6.47 8.08
N ARG A 169 28.65 7.54 7.29
CA ARG A 169 27.53 7.79 6.36
C ARG A 169 27.50 6.76 5.23
N GLU A 170 28.63 6.19 4.87
CA GLU A 170 28.71 5.11 3.88
C GLU A 170 28.10 3.81 4.44
N ASP A 171 28.39 3.45 5.71
CA ASP A 171 27.73 2.32 6.37
C ASP A 171 26.22 2.53 6.42
N LEU A 172 25.79 3.76 6.74
CA LEU A 172 24.37 4.12 6.78
C LEU A 172 23.71 3.96 5.39
N ALA A 173 24.36 4.43 4.32
CA ALA A 173 23.87 4.28 2.95
C ALA A 173 23.75 2.80 2.55
N ASN A 174 24.75 1.99 2.92
CA ASN A 174 24.74 0.55 2.66
C ASN A 174 23.67 -0.21 3.47
N VAL A 175 23.32 0.28 4.65
CA VAL A 175 22.20 -0.29 5.43
C VAL A 175 20.86 0.10 4.80
N PHE A 176 20.67 1.36 4.43
CA PHE A 176 19.46 1.80 3.74
C PHE A 176 19.21 1.09 2.41
N ALA A 177 20.26 0.72 1.70
CA ALA A 177 20.15 -0.02 0.45
C ALA A 177 19.89 -1.52 0.63
N ALA A 178 20.06 -2.04 1.84
CA ALA A 178 19.90 -3.46 2.09
C ALA A 178 18.43 -3.82 2.36
N ASN A 179 18.03 -5.01 1.91
CA ASN A 179 16.70 -5.55 2.17
C ASN A 179 16.43 -5.67 3.69
N GLY A 180 15.22 -5.34 4.10
CA GLY A 180 14.76 -5.45 5.48
C GLY A 180 15.03 -4.21 6.33
N PHE A 181 15.47 -3.11 5.73
CA PHE A 181 15.64 -1.84 6.43
C PHE A 181 14.81 -0.72 5.79
N THR A 182 14.13 0.03 6.64
CA THR A 182 13.39 1.24 6.22
C THR A 182 14.36 2.35 5.84
N THR A 183 14.10 3.03 4.74
CA THR A 183 14.91 4.15 4.22
C THR A 183 14.05 5.40 4.00
N PRO A 184 14.58 6.63 4.17
CA PRO A 184 13.84 7.86 3.88
C PRO A 184 13.55 8.09 2.41
N VAL A 185 14.30 7.45 1.52
CA VAL A 185 14.10 7.49 0.07
C VAL A 185 13.98 6.07 -0.46
N GLY A 186 12.94 5.82 -1.22
CA GLY A 186 12.69 4.52 -1.84
C GLY A 186 12.29 4.71 -3.30
N GLY A 187 11.89 3.61 -3.96
CA GLY A 187 11.44 3.72 -5.34
C GLY A 187 11.07 2.37 -5.95
N TRP A 188 10.74 2.44 -7.21
CA TRP A 188 10.36 1.27 -8.02
C TRP A 188 10.74 1.48 -9.48
N VAL A 189 10.85 0.39 -10.21
CA VAL A 189 10.99 0.40 -11.68
C VAL A 189 9.61 0.39 -12.31
N ASP A 190 9.37 1.27 -13.25
CA ASP A 190 8.14 1.34 -14.03
C ASP A 190 8.44 1.86 -15.44
N VAL A 191 7.43 1.81 -16.31
CA VAL A 191 7.50 2.44 -17.63
C VAL A 191 7.73 3.94 -17.47
N ASP A 192 8.70 4.51 -18.20
CA ASP A 192 8.91 5.95 -18.25
C ASP A 192 7.67 6.63 -18.84
N SER A 193 6.95 7.42 -18.03
CA SER A 193 5.67 8.04 -18.43
C SER A 193 5.77 9.02 -19.60
N LYS A 194 6.99 9.49 -19.94
CA LYS A 194 7.26 10.35 -21.10
C LYS A 194 8.00 9.64 -22.24
N GLN A 195 8.50 8.41 -22.00
CA GLN A 195 9.17 7.54 -22.97
C GLN A 195 8.70 6.10 -22.78
N THR A 196 7.46 5.81 -23.19
CA THR A 196 6.73 4.58 -22.84
C THR A 196 7.30 3.27 -23.42
N ASP A 197 8.36 3.34 -24.19
CA ASP A 197 9.16 2.23 -24.72
C ASP A 197 10.36 1.86 -23.82
N GLN A 198 10.53 2.54 -22.68
CA GLN A 198 11.63 2.33 -21.74
C GLN A 198 11.13 2.15 -20.31
N TYR A 199 11.88 1.40 -19.52
CA TYR A 199 11.72 1.36 -18.07
C TYR A 199 12.68 2.36 -17.41
N ILE A 200 12.25 2.94 -16.28
CA ILE A 200 13.07 3.86 -15.49
C ILE A 200 12.81 3.64 -14.00
N PHE A 201 13.79 3.95 -13.17
CA PHE A 201 13.60 3.95 -11.72
C PHE A 201 13.02 5.27 -11.26
N TYR A 202 11.88 5.20 -10.57
CA TYR A 202 11.24 6.32 -9.90
C TYR A 202 11.66 6.34 -8.44
N MET A 203 12.30 7.44 -8.01
CA MET A 203 12.68 7.66 -6.62
C MET A 203 11.67 8.58 -5.93
N THR A 204 11.31 8.25 -4.69
CA THR A 204 10.27 8.95 -3.93
C THR A 204 10.61 9.06 -2.46
N GLN A 205 9.97 10.00 -1.78
CA GLN A 205 10.03 10.15 -0.33
C GLN A 205 9.32 9.01 0.39
N THR A 206 9.92 8.51 1.48
CA THR A 206 9.42 7.43 2.36
C THR A 206 9.90 7.66 3.80
N GLY A 207 9.76 6.67 4.67
CA GLY A 207 10.46 6.59 5.95
C GLY A 207 9.78 7.27 7.13
N LEU A 208 8.49 7.62 7.04
CA LEU A 208 7.72 8.12 8.18
C LEU A 208 6.93 6.98 8.82
N GLY A 209 7.15 6.71 10.09
CA GLY A 209 6.46 5.64 10.81
C GLY A 209 4.95 5.84 10.91
N MET A 210 4.45 7.06 11.10
CA MET A 210 3.01 7.35 11.07
C MET A 210 2.45 7.57 9.66
N GLY A 211 3.28 7.45 8.60
CA GLY A 211 2.87 7.42 7.20
C GLY A 211 2.49 8.76 6.57
N ASP A 212 2.28 9.82 7.33
CA ASP A 212 1.99 11.16 6.81
C ASP A 212 2.73 12.24 7.62
N ARG A 213 3.25 13.25 6.89
CA ARG A 213 3.99 14.37 7.49
C ARG A 213 3.16 15.17 8.49
N ASP A 214 1.85 15.28 8.26
CA ASP A 214 0.97 16.10 9.06
C ASP A 214 0.80 15.58 10.49
N TYR A 215 0.99 14.29 10.73
CA TYR A 215 1.02 13.74 12.08
C TYR A 215 2.16 14.30 12.93
N TYR A 216 3.27 14.72 12.30
CA TYR A 216 4.44 15.29 12.96
C TYR A 216 4.43 16.82 13.03
N LEU A 217 3.81 17.50 12.04
CA LEU A 217 3.94 18.94 11.81
C LEU A 217 2.72 19.75 12.19
N VAL A 218 1.53 19.13 12.23
CA VAL A 218 0.29 19.82 12.53
C VAL A 218 -0.08 19.59 14.00
N ASP A 219 -0.16 20.69 14.76
CA ASP A 219 -0.55 20.66 16.16
C ASP A 219 -2.08 20.76 16.30
N ASN A 220 -2.66 19.67 16.78
CA ASN A 220 -4.03 19.55 17.25
C ASN A 220 -4.09 18.42 18.29
N ASP A 221 -5.18 18.34 19.05
CA ASP A 221 -5.34 17.36 20.14
C ASP A 221 -5.12 15.93 19.64
N LYS A 222 -5.74 15.56 18.51
CA LYS A 222 -5.63 14.22 17.92
C LYS A 222 -4.18 13.87 17.57
N ASN A 223 -3.47 14.74 16.87
CA ASN A 223 -2.08 14.46 16.47
C ASN A 223 -1.15 14.42 17.68
N THR A 224 -1.45 15.21 18.72
CA THR A 224 -0.69 15.20 19.98
C THR A 224 -0.87 13.87 20.70
N GLU A 225 -2.09 13.36 20.80
CA GLU A 225 -2.39 12.04 21.36
C GLU A 225 -1.73 10.91 20.54
N LEU A 226 -1.80 10.98 19.20
CA LEU A 226 -1.15 10.00 18.32
C LEU A 226 0.37 9.99 18.49
N ARG A 227 1.02 11.16 18.55
CA ARG A 227 2.48 11.25 18.80
C ARG A 227 2.86 10.67 20.16
N ALA A 228 2.04 10.90 21.19
CA ALA A 228 2.28 10.34 22.52
C ALA A 228 2.16 8.82 22.54
N ALA A 229 1.13 8.27 21.89
CA ALA A 229 0.95 6.82 21.75
C ALA A 229 2.05 6.18 20.91
N TYR A 230 2.44 6.81 19.80
CA TYR A 230 3.55 6.38 18.96
C TYR A 230 4.87 6.35 19.74
N LYS A 231 5.16 7.41 20.51
CA LYS A 231 6.34 7.44 21.40
C LYS A 231 6.36 6.29 22.39
N ALA A 232 5.21 5.98 23.01
CA ALA A 232 5.11 4.89 23.98
C ALA A 232 5.39 3.52 23.32
N MET A 233 4.85 3.27 22.12
CA MET A 233 5.17 2.07 21.34
C MET A 233 6.67 2.01 21.02
N LEU A 234 7.25 3.08 20.47
CA LEU A 234 8.69 3.15 20.14
C LEU A 234 9.55 2.87 21.36
N ALA A 235 9.23 3.44 22.53
CA ALA A 235 9.98 3.22 23.76
C ALA A 235 10.01 1.73 24.13
N SER A 236 8.87 1.05 24.11
CA SER A 236 8.77 -0.38 24.40
C SER A 236 9.58 -1.23 23.41
N LEU A 237 9.49 -0.93 22.11
CA LEU A 237 10.24 -1.66 21.08
C LEU A 237 11.74 -1.43 21.21
N LEU A 238 12.19 -0.21 21.51
CA LEU A 238 13.60 0.11 21.68
C LEU A 238 14.20 -0.50 22.94
N GLU A 239 13.45 -0.58 24.05
CA GLU A 239 13.87 -1.38 25.22
C GLU A 239 14.05 -2.85 24.85
N THR A 240 13.13 -3.42 24.08
CA THR A 240 13.22 -4.78 23.55
C THR A 240 14.43 -4.95 22.64
N ALA A 241 14.81 -3.94 21.84
CA ALA A 241 16.02 -3.92 21.03
C ALA A 241 17.33 -3.74 21.83
N GLY A 242 17.23 -3.55 23.16
CA GLY A 242 18.37 -3.44 24.08
C GLY A 242 18.86 -2.01 24.35
N TYR A 243 18.03 -0.98 24.10
CA TYR A 243 18.30 0.38 24.54
C TYR A 243 18.00 0.51 26.03
N ALA A 244 18.96 1.03 26.81
CA ALA A 244 18.82 1.16 28.25
C ALA A 244 17.77 2.17 28.71
N ASP A 245 17.45 3.16 27.86
CA ASP A 245 16.41 4.17 28.05
C ASP A 245 15.61 4.26 26.75
N GLY A 246 14.55 3.45 26.66
CA GLY A 246 13.67 3.40 25.51
C GLY A 246 12.93 4.71 25.26
N ALA A 247 12.59 5.45 26.32
CA ALA A 247 11.91 6.73 26.18
C ALA A 247 12.81 7.80 25.57
N ALA A 248 14.06 7.90 26.02
CA ALA A 248 15.03 8.80 25.40
C ALA A 248 15.38 8.39 23.97
N ALA A 249 15.44 7.10 23.66
CA ALA A 249 15.65 6.61 22.31
C ALA A 249 14.43 6.90 21.40
N ALA A 250 13.20 6.78 21.89
CA ALA A 250 11.99 7.14 21.18
C ALA A 250 11.92 8.66 20.86
N ASP A 251 12.38 9.52 21.77
CA ASP A 251 12.50 10.95 21.49
C ASP A 251 13.44 11.23 20.33
N LYS A 252 14.53 10.47 20.19
CA LYS A 252 15.46 10.58 19.06
C LYS A 252 14.80 10.18 17.74
N VAL A 253 14.00 9.12 17.74
CA VAL A 253 13.25 8.68 16.55
C VAL A 253 12.25 9.73 16.12
N ILE A 254 11.43 10.24 17.03
CA ILE A 254 10.43 11.28 16.74
C ILE A 254 11.08 12.56 16.24
N ALA A 255 12.19 12.98 16.86
CA ALA A 255 12.93 14.15 16.39
C ALA A 255 13.43 13.96 14.96
N LEU A 256 13.99 12.81 14.63
CA LEU A 256 14.46 12.47 13.29
C LEU A 256 13.30 12.41 12.29
N GLU A 257 12.23 11.71 12.60
CA GLU A 257 11.06 11.62 11.72
C GLU A 257 10.39 12.98 11.52
N THR A 258 10.46 13.88 12.51
CA THR A 258 10.01 15.26 12.34
C THR A 258 10.86 16.00 11.29
N GLU A 259 12.18 15.81 11.27
CA GLU A 259 13.05 16.40 10.22
C GLU A 259 12.76 15.75 8.84
N ILE A 260 12.53 14.43 8.80
CA ILE A 260 12.07 13.72 7.60
C ILE A 260 10.73 14.30 7.13
N ALA A 261 9.76 14.49 8.04
CA ALA A 261 8.45 15.06 7.72
C ALA A 261 8.52 16.48 7.16
N LYS A 262 9.45 17.31 7.67
CA LYS A 262 9.71 18.66 7.13
C LYS A 262 10.24 18.61 5.69
N ALA A 263 11.03 17.60 5.35
CA ALA A 263 11.53 17.40 3.99
C ALA A 263 10.44 16.87 3.02
N HIS A 264 9.43 16.18 3.53
CA HIS A 264 8.36 15.62 2.70
C HIS A 264 7.48 16.69 2.05
N TRP A 265 7.03 16.43 0.84
CA TRP A 265 5.91 17.09 0.22
C TRP A 265 4.59 16.64 0.83
N ASP A 266 3.59 17.53 0.81
CA ASP A 266 2.21 17.16 1.10
C ASP A 266 1.70 16.13 0.09
N ARG A 267 0.88 15.20 0.58
CA ARG A 267 0.34 14.09 -0.22
C ARG A 267 -0.53 14.56 -1.39
N ALA A 268 -1.32 15.64 -1.22
CA ALA A 268 -2.21 16.13 -2.26
C ALA A 268 -1.42 16.75 -3.42
N VAL A 269 -0.41 17.58 -3.11
CA VAL A 269 0.47 18.17 -4.12
C VAL A 269 1.32 17.09 -4.81
N GLY A 270 1.75 16.06 -4.07
CA GLY A 270 2.48 14.91 -4.60
C GLY A 270 1.74 14.06 -5.62
N ARG A 271 0.42 14.32 -5.86
CA ARG A 271 -0.38 13.71 -6.93
C ARG A 271 -0.27 14.43 -8.28
N ASN A 272 0.29 15.62 -8.31
CA ASN A 272 0.52 16.36 -9.57
C ASN A 272 1.61 15.66 -10.40
N ARG A 273 1.20 15.02 -11.47
CA ARG A 273 2.09 14.21 -12.31
C ARG A 273 3.13 15.04 -13.08
N ASN A 274 2.84 16.31 -13.35
CA ASN A 274 3.81 17.19 -14.00
C ASN A 274 4.95 17.55 -13.05
N LEU A 275 4.62 17.91 -11.80
CA LEU A 275 5.59 18.25 -10.77
C LEU A 275 6.39 17.04 -10.26
N THR A 276 5.86 15.82 -10.40
CA THR A 276 6.49 14.60 -9.91
C THR A 276 7.25 13.82 -10.99
N TYR A 277 7.56 14.46 -12.11
CA TYR A 277 8.40 13.87 -13.15
C TYR A 277 9.64 14.75 -13.38
N ASN A 278 10.68 14.53 -12.61
CA ASN A 278 11.96 15.21 -12.71
C ASN A 278 13.02 14.20 -13.14
N LYS A 279 13.25 14.09 -14.47
CA LYS A 279 14.24 13.17 -15.02
C LYS A 279 15.64 13.77 -14.87
N VAL A 280 16.52 13.03 -14.22
CA VAL A 280 17.91 13.43 -13.93
C VAL A 280 18.87 12.31 -14.32
N SER A 281 20.10 12.67 -14.63
CA SER A 281 21.19 11.71 -14.76
C SER A 281 21.64 11.18 -13.39
N ARG A 282 22.37 10.06 -13.42
CA ARG A 282 23.01 9.51 -12.20
C ARG A 282 23.91 10.53 -11.50
N ASP A 283 24.70 11.27 -12.28
CA ASP A 283 25.63 12.27 -11.72
C ASP A 283 24.89 13.43 -11.04
N GLU A 284 23.79 13.90 -11.62
CA GLU A 284 22.93 14.92 -11.02
C GLU A 284 22.29 14.41 -9.73
N LEU A 285 21.81 13.15 -9.69
CA LEU A 285 21.24 12.55 -8.48
C LEU A 285 22.31 12.41 -7.38
N VAL A 286 23.51 11.97 -7.73
CA VAL A 286 24.64 11.89 -6.79
C VAL A 286 24.99 13.29 -6.25
N ALA A 287 25.02 14.31 -7.12
CA ALA A 287 25.28 15.69 -6.71
C ALA A 287 24.22 16.25 -5.75
N MET A 288 22.94 15.83 -5.88
CA MET A 288 21.87 16.18 -4.93
C MET A 288 22.16 15.70 -3.51
N GLY A 289 22.93 14.61 -3.35
CA GLY A 289 23.34 14.07 -2.06
C GLY A 289 24.32 14.96 -1.29
N GLY A 290 25.02 15.88 -1.96
CA GLY A 290 26.08 16.66 -1.33
C GLY A 290 27.17 15.76 -0.76
N ASP A 291 27.47 15.86 0.54
CA ASP A 291 28.42 14.99 1.23
C ASP A 291 27.84 13.65 1.68
N PHE A 292 26.54 13.41 1.49
CA PHE A 292 25.97 12.07 1.70
C PHE A 292 26.40 11.15 0.55
N PRO A 293 26.85 9.90 0.82
CA PRO A 293 27.33 8.99 -0.21
C PRO A 293 26.18 8.40 -1.03
N ALA A 294 25.46 9.25 -1.78
CA ALA A 294 24.32 8.86 -2.59
C ALA A 294 24.67 7.82 -3.67
N ALA A 295 25.93 7.82 -4.16
CA ALA A 295 26.41 6.80 -5.07
C ALA A 295 26.35 5.40 -4.44
N ALA A 296 26.81 5.25 -3.18
CA ALA A 296 26.75 3.98 -2.46
C ALA A 296 25.30 3.49 -2.25
N LEU A 297 24.37 4.42 -1.97
CA LEU A 297 22.94 4.10 -1.87
C LEU A 297 22.39 3.58 -3.20
N ILE A 298 22.67 4.26 -4.31
CA ILE A 298 22.20 3.88 -5.65
C ILE A 298 22.78 2.51 -6.06
N ASP A 299 24.08 2.33 -5.85
CA ASP A 299 24.77 1.08 -6.17
C ASP A 299 24.26 -0.08 -5.32
N GLY A 300 23.95 0.17 -4.05
CA GLY A 300 23.38 -0.80 -3.13
C GLY A 300 21.94 -1.19 -3.46
N PHE A 301 21.16 -0.33 -4.13
CA PHE A 301 19.87 -0.69 -4.73
C PHE A 301 20.00 -1.54 -6.00
N GLY A 302 21.22 -1.85 -6.44
CA GLY A 302 21.49 -2.57 -7.70
C GLY A 302 21.31 -1.70 -8.95
N LEU A 303 21.41 -0.38 -8.81
CA LEU A 303 21.16 0.61 -9.88
C LEU A 303 22.45 1.32 -10.33
N GLY A 304 23.61 0.72 -10.08
CA GLY A 304 24.92 1.30 -10.42
C GLY A 304 25.10 1.64 -11.89
N ASP A 305 24.56 0.80 -12.78
CA ASP A 305 24.64 1.00 -14.24
C ASP A 305 23.47 1.84 -14.81
N GLN A 306 22.54 2.29 -13.96
CA GLN A 306 21.39 3.07 -14.40
C GLN A 306 21.80 4.51 -14.70
N ALA A 307 21.61 4.94 -15.95
CA ALA A 307 22.05 6.25 -16.41
C ALA A 307 21.12 7.40 -15.98
N ASN A 308 19.81 7.13 -15.90
CA ASN A 308 18.81 8.16 -15.64
C ASN A 308 17.77 7.67 -14.62
N PHE A 309 17.23 8.62 -13.86
CA PHE A 309 16.23 8.41 -12.81
C PHE A 309 15.11 9.43 -12.95
N VAL A 310 13.93 9.11 -12.48
CA VAL A 310 12.87 10.10 -12.24
C VAL A 310 12.76 10.34 -10.75
N ILE A 311 13.04 11.56 -10.32
CA ILE A 311 12.85 11.98 -8.92
C ILE A 311 11.47 12.58 -8.79
N ARG A 312 10.66 12.03 -7.91
CA ARG A 312 9.26 12.45 -7.81
C ARG A 312 9.08 13.78 -7.09
N GLN A 313 9.82 14.01 -6.05
CA GLN A 313 9.71 15.23 -5.23
C GLN A 313 11.05 15.98 -5.28
N VAL A 314 11.04 17.10 -6.00
CA VAL A 314 12.14 18.07 -6.07
C VAL A 314 11.51 19.45 -5.94
N THR A 315 12.14 20.39 -5.24
CA THR A 315 11.61 21.76 -5.14
C THR A 315 11.31 22.32 -6.53
N PRO A 316 10.03 22.71 -6.82
CA PRO A 316 9.69 23.23 -8.13
C PRO A 316 10.43 24.51 -8.48
N THR A 317 10.81 24.66 -9.73
CA THR A 317 11.35 25.92 -10.27
C THR A 317 10.25 26.98 -10.36
N ALA A 318 10.65 28.25 -10.50
CA ALA A 318 9.68 29.35 -10.67
C ALA A 318 8.80 29.19 -11.91
N GLU A 319 9.34 28.57 -12.97
CA GLU A 319 8.61 28.26 -14.21
C GLU A 319 7.54 27.18 -13.94
N GLU A 320 7.91 26.07 -13.30
CA GLU A 320 6.96 25.01 -12.93
C GLU A 320 5.88 25.50 -11.97
N VAL A 321 6.20 26.38 -11.04
CA VAL A 321 5.23 27.04 -10.16
C VAL A 321 4.21 27.82 -10.98
N ALA A 322 4.67 28.60 -11.96
CA ALA A 322 3.79 29.39 -12.83
C ALA A 322 2.94 28.50 -13.76
N GLU A 323 3.54 27.51 -14.41
CA GLU A 323 2.85 26.60 -15.34
C GLU A 323 1.80 25.73 -14.66
N ASN A 324 2.05 25.31 -13.42
CA ASN A 324 1.10 24.48 -12.66
C ASN A 324 0.15 25.31 -11.78
N GLY A 325 0.28 26.64 -11.81
CA GLY A 325 -0.62 27.55 -11.07
C GLY A 325 -0.57 27.35 -9.56
N LEU A 326 0.61 27.01 -8.99
CA LEU A 326 0.76 26.82 -7.56
C LEU A 326 0.62 28.14 -6.81
N ASP A 327 -0.31 28.17 -5.87
CA ASP A 327 -0.45 29.29 -4.93
C ASP A 327 0.59 29.22 -3.79
N ALA A 328 0.62 30.25 -2.96
CA ALA A 328 1.56 30.33 -1.84
C ALA A 328 1.39 29.21 -0.82
N GLU A 329 0.16 28.73 -0.61
CA GLU A 329 -0.13 27.63 0.30
C GLU A 329 0.40 26.29 -0.26
N GLN A 330 0.17 26.01 -1.53
CA GLN A 330 0.67 24.83 -2.20
C GLN A 330 2.21 24.84 -2.27
N LEU A 331 2.81 25.99 -2.54
CA LEU A 331 4.26 26.16 -2.55
C LEU A 331 4.88 25.87 -1.16
N ALA A 332 4.24 26.33 -0.08
CA ALA A 332 4.68 26.01 1.28
C ALA A 332 4.67 24.50 1.57
N LYS A 333 3.72 23.77 0.98
CA LYS A 333 3.58 22.30 1.15
C LYS A 333 4.66 21.48 0.43
N VAL A 334 5.44 22.08 -0.47
CA VAL A 334 6.55 21.44 -1.19
C VAL A 334 7.93 22.04 -0.83
N SER A 335 7.96 23.01 0.09
CA SER A 335 9.16 23.76 0.47
C SER A 335 10.24 22.91 1.17
N GLY A 336 9.89 21.74 1.68
CA GLY A 336 10.82 20.82 2.36
C GLY A 336 11.88 20.17 1.44
N GLY A 337 11.73 20.32 0.13
CA GLY A 337 12.71 19.89 -0.87
C GLY A 337 12.55 18.44 -1.35
N GLY A 338 11.68 17.64 -0.76
CA GLY A 338 11.46 16.25 -1.17
C GLY A 338 12.71 15.39 -1.06
N VAL A 339 13.05 14.63 -2.12
CA VAL A 339 14.20 13.71 -2.13
C VAL A 339 15.53 14.43 -1.83
N PRO A 340 15.88 15.57 -2.46
CA PRO A 340 17.09 16.31 -2.07
C PRO A 340 17.09 16.75 -0.61
N GLY A 341 15.93 17.16 -0.07
CA GLY A 341 15.78 17.51 1.35
C GLY A 341 16.04 16.29 2.26
N LEU A 342 15.55 15.12 1.88
CA LEU A 342 15.80 13.87 2.61
C LEU A 342 17.26 13.44 2.57
N LEU A 343 17.93 13.53 1.42
CA LEU A 343 19.36 13.27 1.32
C LEU A 343 20.18 14.18 2.24
N LYS A 344 19.76 15.45 2.39
CA LYS A 344 20.37 16.38 3.35
C LYS A 344 20.11 15.94 4.81
N VAL A 345 18.91 15.48 5.16
CA VAL A 345 18.63 14.91 6.49
C VAL A 345 19.51 13.69 6.75
N MET A 346 19.64 12.80 5.76
CA MET A 346 20.51 11.61 5.85
C MET A 346 21.99 11.99 6.08
N GLN A 347 22.43 13.10 5.52
CA GLN A 347 23.76 13.66 5.74
C GLN A 347 23.94 14.24 7.14
N THR A 348 22.98 15.04 7.63
CA THR A 348 23.16 15.93 8.77
C THR A 348 22.67 15.41 10.11
N ALA A 349 21.62 14.56 10.11
CA ALA A 349 21.03 14.07 11.35
C ALA A 349 22.02 13.20 12.15
N PRO A 350 22.02 13.24 13.50
CA PRO A 350 22.90 12.46 14.34
C PRO A 350 22.84 10.95 14.09
N MET A 351 23.99 10.27 14.12
CA MET A 351 24.06 8.83 13.84
C MET A 351 23.30 8.00 14.87
N ASP A 352 23.26 8.40 16.11
CA ASP A 352 22.53 7.71 17.17
C ASP A 352 21.01 7.80 16.98
N GLN A 353 20.49 8.85 16.32
CA GLN A 353 19.09 8.94 15.92
C GLN A 353 18.78 7.93 14.80
N TRP A 354 19.66 7.81 13.81
CA TRP A 354 19.52 6.81 12.74
C TRP A 354 19.55 5.37 13.26
N LYS A 355 20.43 5.08 14.21
CA LYS A 355 20.48 3.75 14.83
C LYS A 355 19.18 3.41 15.58
N ALA A 356 18.64 4.36 16.35
CA ALA A 356 17.38 4.18 17.05
C ALA A 356 16.20 4.03 16.06
N TYR A 357 16.16 4.86 15.02
CA TYR A 357 15.17 4.81 13.96
C TYR A 357 15.17 3.43 13.25
N LEU A 358 16.32 2.98 12.78
CA LEU A 358 16.45 1.69 12.10
C LEU A 358 16.06 0.52 12.99
N ALA A 359 16.45 0.54 14.28
CA ALA A 359 16.08 -0.51 15.23
C ALA A 359 14.57 -0.55 15.51
N ALA A 360 13.94 0.60 15.68
CA ALA A 360 12.50 0.69 15.88
C ALA A 360 11.74 0.19 14.64
N HIS A 361 12.09 0.71 13.46
CA HIS A 361 11.44 0.29 12.21
C HIS A 361 11.64 -1.17 11.89
N LEU A 362 12.82 -1.75 12.14
CA LEU A 362 13.06 -3.18 12.00
C LEU A 362 12.03 -4.00 12.80
N LEU A 363 11.82 -3.65 14.08
CA LEU A 363 10.87 -4.37 14.93
C LEU A 363 9.40 -4.10 14.54
N ILE A 364 9.08 -2.91 14.03
CA ILE A 364 7.76 -2.59 13.49
C ILE A 364 7.48 -3.45 12.24
N ASP A 365 8.39 -3.41 11.27
CA ASP A 365 8.21 -4.03 9.95
C ASP A 365 8.23 -5.56 10.00
N THR A 366 8.81 -6.14 11.05
CA THR A 366 8.90 -7.59 11.24
C THR A 366 8.07 -8.10 12.42
N SER A 367 7.23 -7.26 13.03
CA SER A 367 6.50 -7.57 14.26
C SER A 367 5.65 -8.84 14.17
N ASP A 368 5.05 -9.10 13.03
CA ASP A 368 4.14 -10.22 12.79
C ASP A 368 4.84 -11.61 12.72
N VAL A 369 6.17 -11.63 12.59
CA VAL A 369 7.02 -12.83 12.63
C VAL A 369 7.93 -12.88 13.86
N LEU A 370 7.71 -11.98 14.83
CA LEU A 370 8.38 -11.91 16.13
C LEU A 370 7.39 -12.31 17.26
N PRO A 371 7.86 -12.46 18.52
CA PRO A 371 7.01 -12.80 19.66
C PRO A 371 5.76 -11.93 19.79
N ALA A 372 4.68 -12.53 20.29
CA ALA A 372 3.38 -11.89 20.44
C ALA A 372 3.42 -10.57 21.23
N SER A 373 4.35 -10.40 22.16
CA SER A 373 4.55 -9.16 22.88
C SER A 373 4.91 -7.99 21.96
N ILE A 374 5.68 -8.22 20.91
CA ILE A 374 6.08 -7.24 19.91
C ILE A 374 4.91 -6.99 18.93
N ASP A 375 4.34 -8.06 18.37
CA ASP A 375 3.20 -8.00 17.45
C ASP A 375 2.01 -7.24 18.07
N ASN A 376 1.67 -7.55 19.31
CA ASN A 376 0.60 -6.86 20.04
C ASN A 376 0.94 -5.38 20.29
N THR A 377 2.18 -5.04 20.66
CA THR A 377 2.60 -3.65 20.88
C THR A 377 2.43 -2.81 19.61
N VAL A 378 2.80 -3.37 18.46
CA VAL A 378 2.65 -2.73 17.15
C VAL A 378 1.18 -2.63 16.77
N PHE A 379 0.38 -3.68 17.00
CA PHE A 379 -1.05 -3.66 16.73
C PHE A 379 -1.83 -2.65 17.57
N GLU A 380 -1.52 -2.51 18.86
CA GLU A 380 -2.18 -1.52 19.74
C GLU A 380 -2.02 -0.09 19.19
N PHE A 381 -0.89 0.23 18.58
CA PHE A 381 -0.71 1.53 17.94
C PHE A 381 -1.29 1.59 16.53
N TYR A 382 -0.78 0.79 15.58
CA TYR A 382 -1.16 0.91 14.17
C TYR A 382 -2.56 0.40 13.88
N GLY A 383 -2.98 -0.69 14.53
CA GLY A 383 -4.30 -1.28 14.37
C GLY A 383 -5.35 -0.47 15.10
N LYS A 384 -5.23 -0.36 16.43
CA LYS A 384 -6.27 0.26 17.24
C LYS A 384 -6.19 1.79 17.24
N THR A 385 -5.07 2.35 17.63
CA THR A 385 -4.97 3.81 17.88
C THR A 385 -4.98 4.60 16.57
N LEU A 386 -4.19 4.21 15.58
CA LEU A 386 -4.07 4.93 14.31
C LEU A 386 -5.18 4.61 13.33
N SER A 387 -5.54 3.33 13.19
CA SER A 387 -6.50 2.86 12.17
C SER A 387 -7.92 2.66 12.71
N GLY A 388 -8.11 2.52 14.04
CA GLY A 388 -9.43 2.33 14.64
C GLY A 388 -9.97 0.89 14.53
N LEU A 389 -9.11 -0.10 14.35
CA LEU A 389 -9.49 -1.51 14.42
C LEU A 389 -9.79 -1.90 15.87
N GLU A 390 -10.77 -2.76 16.09
CA GLU A 390 -11.07 -3.31 17.42
C GLU A 390 -10.25 -4.58 17.69
N GLU A 391 -10.06 -5.42 16.69
CA GLU A 391 -9.36 -6.70 16.76
C GLU A 391 -8.35 -6.85 15.64
N GLN A 392 -7.27 -7.60 15.92
CA GLN A 392 -6.31 -7.98 14.92
C GLN A 392 -6.88 -9.07 14.00
N ARG A 393 -6.56 -9.02 12.71
CA ARG A 393 -6.94 -10.07 11.76
C ARG A 393 -6.44 -11.43 12.26
N GLU A 394 -7.25 -12.48 12.08
CA GLU A 394 -6.90 -13.86 12.44
C GLU A 394 -5.52 -14.26 11.86
N ARG A 395 -4.77 -15.02 12.61
CA ARG A 395 -3.40 -15.42 12.26
C ARG A 395 -3.31 -16.06 10.87
N TRP A 396 -4.26 -16.91 10.51
CA TRP A 396 -4.27 -17.55 9.20
C TRP A 396 -4.46 -16.55 8.04
N LYS A 397 -5.27 -15.49 8.20
CA LYS A 397 -5.44 -14.42 7.20
C LYS A 397 -4.12 -13.69 6.97
N ARG A 398 -3.45 -13.34 8.05
CA ARG A 398 -2.12 -12.71 7.98
C ARG A 398 -1.07 -13.66 7.39
N GLY A 399 -1.19 -14.98 7.65
CA GLY A 399 -0.35 -16.01 7.04
C GLY A 399 -0.56 -16.13 5.53
N VAL A 400 -1.79 -16.00 5.05
CA VAL A 400 -2.11 -15.91 3.61
C VAL A 400 -1.45 -14.66 3.00
N ASP A 401 -1.63 -13.48 3.63
CA ASP A 401 -0.99 -12.23 3.16
C ASP A 401 0.54 -12.38 3.10
N THR A 402 1.16 -13.02 4.09
CA THR A 402 2.62 -13.24 4.13
C THR A 402 3.09 -14.12 2.97
N VAL A 403 2.34 -15.17 2.65
CA VAL A 403 2.64 -16.04 1.49
C VAL A 403 2.47 -15.27 0.18
N GLU A 404 1.37 -14.52 0.02
CA GLU A 404 1.13 -13.74 -1.19
C GLU A 404 2.21 -12.66 -1.41
N ASN A 405 2.63 -11.99 -0.35
CA ASN A 405 3.70 -10.99 -0.43
C ASN A 405 5.09 -11.58 -0.70
N SER A 406 5.33 -12.83 -0.30
CA SER A 406 6.65 -13.47 -0.42
C SER A 406 6.80 -14.30 -1.70
N VAL A 407 5.77 -15.08 -2.07
CA VAL A 407 5.78 -16.05 -3.17
C VAL A 407 4.46 -16.09 -3.92
N GLY A 408 3.76 -14.95 -4.01
CA GLY A 408 2.42 -14.84 -4.59
C GLY A 408 2.31 -15.35 -6.03
N GLU A 409 3.35 -15.19 -6.85
CA GLU A 409 3.37 -15.73 -8.22
C GLU A 409 3.26 -17.26 -8.26
N ALA A 410 3.87 -17.97 -7.29
CA ALA A 410 3.75 -19.41 -7.19
C ALA A 410 2.30 -19.84 -6.85
N VAL A 411 1.65 -19.12 -5.93
CA VAL A 411 0.22 -19.33 -5.62
C VAL A 411 -0.65 -18.96 -6.80
N GLY A 412 -0.36 -17.83 -7.46
CA GLY A 412 -1.06 -17.33 -8.64
C GLY A 412 -1.07 -18.33 -9.80
N LYS A 413 0.04 -19.05 -10.02
CA LYS A 413 0.10 -20.13 -11.01
C LYS A 413 -0.94 -21.23 -10.71
N VAL A 414 -0.96 -21.75 -9.48
CA VAL A 414 -1.92 -22.79 -9.05
C VAL A 414 -3.36 -22.25 -9.09
N TYR A 415 -3.55 -20.98 -8.72
CA TYR A 415 -4.86 -20.32 -8.79
C TYR A 415 -5.38 -20.25 -10.22
N ALA A 416 -4.54 -19.82 -11.18
CA ALA A 416 -4.90 -19.75 -12.59
C ALA A 416 -5.26 -21.14 -13.16
N GLU A 417 -4.46 -22.17 -12.88
CA GLU A 417 -4.72 -23.54 -13.31
C GLU A 417 -6.07 -24.08 -12.80
N ARG A 418 -6.50 -23.68 -11.59
CA ARG A 418 -7.74 -24.18 -10.96
C ARG A 418 -8.99 -23.39 -11.33
N TYR A 419 -8.88 -22.08 -11.46
CA TYR A 419 -10.03 -21.18 -11.55
C TYR A 419 -10.16 -20.46 -12.90
N PHE A 420 -9.16 -20.57 -13.77
CA PHE A 420 -9.20 -20.10 -15.15
C PHE A 420 -9.01 -21.31 -16.09
N PRO A 421 -10.11 -21.92 -16.55
CA PRO A 421 -10.01 -23.06 -17.48
C PRO A 421 -9.27 -22.63 -18.73
N ALA A 422 -8.43 -23.53 -19.25
CA ALA A 422 -7.82 -23.34 -20.57
C ALA A 422 -8.93 -23.23 -21.63
N GLU A 423 -8.84 -22.24 -22.53
CA GLU A 423 -9.72 -22.12 -23.68
C GLU A 423 -9.56 -23.31 -24.64
#